data_469f62930a46f5d401dc29864fc20af8
#
_entry.id   469f62930a46f5d401dc29864fc20af8
#
_cell.length_a   1.000
_cell.length_b   1.000
_cell.length_c   1.000
_cell.angle_alpha   90.00
_cell.angle_beta   90.00
_cell.angle_gamma   90.00
#
_symmetry.space_group_name_H-M   'P 1'
#
loop_
_entity.id
_entity.type
_entity.pdbx_description
1 polymer ?
#
loop_
_entity_poly.entity_id
_entity_poly.type
_entity_poly.pdbx_seq_one_letter_code
_entity_poly.pdbx_strand_id
1 'polypeptide(L)'
;MEDISVKLYKYMCDEVVGSEKVVNCRRQFFNVLDDVNNDCGDNEWRVISSGSKAEGLDLPGSDFDVMLINEDIHVYELNDILSKYHNLRTRYNLVLNLENAMPGFTLLNIYDVREWDRELIFINEDGIFLSNKSWKRECSRRNDVINGPCLSDALGTVDRAFSLKYVEWPSTSRQWIDRPRFCGWPPESLIHNIVRGRVLLVPIGSKSDSQKDNPLEWRISFSVTEKMLIYSWTHSQIICYALLKLLLKEVIKKNENIDKLFCS
;
A
#
# COMPACT_ATOMS: atom_id res chain seq x y z
N MET A 1 -13.36 -35.71 23.27
CA MET A 1 -13.88 -34.35 22.91
C MET A 1 -12.92 -33.75 21.89
N GLU A 2 -13.42 -33.46 20.70
CA GLU A 2 -12.60 -32.75 19.70
C GLU A 2 -12.29 -31.36 20.26
N ASP A 3 -11.03 -30.95 20.18
CA ASP A 3 -10.57 -29.63 20.66
C ASP A 3 -11.36 -28.53 19.94
N ILE A 4 -11.79 -27.52 20.67
CA ILE A 4 -12.52 -26.36 20.15
C ILE A 4 -11.72 -25.69 19.03
N SER A 5 -10.39 -25.63 19.17
CA SER A 5 -9.50 -25.06 18.13
C SER A 5 -9.59 -25.82 16.80
N VAL A 6 -9.68 -27.16 16.85
CA VAL A 6 -9.85 -27.99 15.64
C VAL A 6 -11.19 -27.75 14.96
N LYS A 7 -12.25 -27.64 15.75
CA LYS A 7 -13.60 -27.32 15.23
C LYS A 7 -13.65 -25.94 14.58
N LEU A 8 -13.05 -24.94 15.26
CA LEU A 8 -12.95 -23.59 14.71
C LEU A 8 -12.15 -23.57 13.41
N TYR A 9 -11.00 -24.27 13.37
CA TYR A 9 -10.18 -24.36 12.16
C TYR A 9 -11.00 -24.96 11.00
N LYS A 10 -11.69 -26.09 11.23
CA LYS A 10 -12.54 -26.72 10.21
C LYS A 10 -13.62 -25.75 9.71
N TYR A 11 -14.35 -25.11 10.63
CA TYR A 11 -15.38 -24.14 10.27
C TYR A 11 -14.80 -22.99 9.44
N MET A 12 -13.66 -22.45 9.83
CA MET A 12 -13.00 -21.38 9.06
C MET A 12 -12.58 -21.85 7.66
N CYS A 13 -12.12 -23.09 7.53
CA CYS A 13 -11.77 -23.66 6.23
C CYS A 13 -12.98 -23.93 5.34
N ASP A 14 -14.08 -24.44 5.92
CA ASP A 14 -15.23 -24.90 5.14
C ASP A 14 -16.16 -23.74 4.77
N GLU A 15 -16.38 -22.78 5.70
CA GLU A 15 -17.44 -21.79 5.59
C GLU A 15 -16.93 -20.35 5.37
N VAL A 16 -15.67 -20.04 5.69
CA VAL A 16 -15.22 -18.64 5.75
C VAL A 16 -14.07 -18.33 4.79
N VAL A 17 -12.95 -19.04 4.93
CA VAL A 17 -11.72 -18.73 4.18
C VAL A 17 -11.55 -19.61 2.96
N GLY A 18 -11.94 -20.88 3.08
CA GLY A 18 -11.63 -21.92 2.12
C GLY A 18 -10.40 -22.74 2.49
N SER A 19 -10.20 -23.86 1.82
CA SER A 19 -9.01 -24.70 1.98
C SER A 19 -7.75 -23.99 1.45
N GLU A 20 -6.57 -24.49 1.82
CA GLU A 20 -5.29 -23.99 1.30
C GLU A 20 -5.26 -23.92 -0.24
N LYS A 21 -5.86 -24.93 -0.91
CA LYS A 21 -5.98 -24.94 -2.37
C LYS A 21 -6.83 -23.79 -2.89
N VAL A 22 -7.93 -23.46 -2.22
CA VAL A 22 -8.82 -22.35 -2.58
C VAL A 22 -8.09 -21.01 -2.41
N VAL A 23 -7.42 -20.81 -1.28
CA VAL A 23 -6.62 -19.60 -1.02
C VAL A 23 -5.55 -19.42 -2.11
N ASN A 24 -4.82 -20.50 -2.44
CA ASN A 24 -3.78 -20.45 -3.47
C ASN A 24 -4.36 -20.19 -4.87
N CYS A 25 -5.50 -20.75 -5.22
CA CYS A 25 -6.19 -20.45 -6.48
C CYS A 25 -6.58 -18.97 -6.59
N ARG A 26 -7.11 -18.37 -5.51
CA ARG A 26 -7.43 -16.92 -5.48
C ARG A 26 -6.19 -16.08 -5.69
N ARG A 27 -5.08 -16.40 -4.99
CA ARG A 27 -3.79 -15.70 -5.16
C ARG A 27 -3.28 -15.78 -6.59
N GLN A 28 -3.33 -16.97 -7.19
CA GLN A 28 -2.93 -17.18 -8.59
C GLN A 28 -3.81 -16.39 -9.54
N PHE A 29 -5.13 -16.36 -9.32
CA PHE A 29 -6.05 -15.55 -10.12
C PHE A 29 -5.64 -14.08 -10.14
N PHE A 30 -5.37 -13.47 -8.98
CA PHE A 30 -4.96 -12.06 -8.91
C PHE A 30 -3.59 -11.81 -9.51
N ASN A 31 -2.63 -12.75 -9.37
CA ASN A 31 -1.33 -12.62 -10.02
C ASN A 31 -1.47 -12.64 -11.55
N VAL A 32 -2.24 -13.58 -12.10
CA VAL A 32 -2.52 -13.64 -13.55
C VAL A 32 -3.27 -12.39 -14.01
N LEU A 33 -4.23 -11.90 -13.23
CA LEU A 33 -4.94 -10.65 -13.54
C LEU A 33 -3.99 -9.47 -13.60
N ASP A 34 -3.06 -9.35 -12.63
CA ASP A 34 -2.03 -8.32 -12.61
C ASP A 34 -1.13 -8.43 -13.85
N ASP A 35 -0.67 -9.64 -14.20
CA ASP A 35 0.18 -9.88 -15.36
C ASP A 35 -0.53 -9.49 -16.67
N VAL A 36 -1.77 -9.93 -16.87
CA VAL A 36 -2.58 -9.58 -18.06
C VAL A 36 -2.80 -8.07 -18.16
N ASN A 37 -3.15 -7.41 -17.06
CA ASN A 37 -3.33 -5.95 -17.06
C ASN A 37 -2.03 -5.21 -17.39
N ASN A 38 -0.90 -5.69 -16.89
CA ASN A 38 0.40 -5.08 -17.14
C ASN A 38 0.95 -5.36 -18.54
N ASP A 39 0.64 -6.52 -19.14
CA ASP A 39 1.06 -6.88 -20.48
C ASP A 39 0.21 -6.21 -21.58
N CYS A 40 -1.10 -6.00 -21.30
CA CYS A 40 -2.04 -5.43 -22.26
C CYS A 40 -2.29 -3.93 -22.05
N GLY A 41 -1.85 -3.36 -20.92
CA GLY A 41 -2.02 -1.95 -20.56
C GLY A 41 -1.06 -1.02 -21.29
N ASP A 42 -1.21 0.26 -21.02
CA ASP A 42 -0.17 1.22 -21.36
C ASP A 42 1.03 1.06 -20.39
N ASN A 43 2.22 1.47 -20.83
CA ASN A 43 3.42 1.36 -20.00
C ASN A 43 3.52 2.43 -18.92
N GLU A 44 2.57 3.36 -18.86
CA GLU A 44 2.55 4.44 -17.87
C GLU A 44 2.16 3.95 -16.48
N TRP A 45 1.19 3.03 -16.43
CA TRP A 45 0.62 2.55 -15.16
C TRP A 45 0.84 1.05 -14.96
N ARG A 46 1.48 0.70 -13.87
CA ARG A 46 1.59 -0.69 -13.42
C ARG A 46 0.52 -1.02 -12.40
N VAL A 47 -0.20 -2.11 -12.63
CA VAL A 47 -1.29 -2.60 -11.78
C VAL A 47 -0.76 -3.64 -10.80
N ILE A 48 -1.11 -3.50 -9.52
CA ILE A 48 -0.86 -4.52 -8.49
C ILE A 48 -2.12 -4.68 -7.66
N SER A 49 -2.72 -5.85 -7.70
CA SER A 49 -3.83 -6.22 -6.80
C SER A 49 -3.32 -6.30 -5.37
N SER A 50 -4.05 -5.72 -4.44
CA SER A 50 -3.68 -5.64 -3.02
C SER A 50 -4.90 -5.96 -2.12
N GLY A 51 -4.74 -5.77 -0.82
CA GLY A 51 -5.79 -6.01 0.15
C GLY A 51 -6.18 -7.47 0.32
N SER A 52 -7.26 -7.69 1.06
CA SER A 52 -7.68 -9.03 1.50
C SER A 52 -7.90 -10.02 0.37
N LYS A 53 -8.53 -9.59 -0.73
CA LYS A 53 -8.81 -10.47 -1.87
C LYS A 53 -7.53 -10.95 -2.54
N ALA A 54 -6.58 -10.07 -2.80
CA ALA A 54 -5.29 -10.43 -3.38
C ALA A 54 -4.45 -11.29 -2.44
N GLU A 55 -4.63 -11.18 -1.12
CA GLU A 55 -4.02 -12.04 -0.10
C GLU A 55 -4.60 -13.46 -0.10
N GLY A 56 -5.66 -13.71 -0.86
CA GLY A 56 -6.36 -14.99 -0.96
C GLY A 56 -7.59 -15.12 -0.06
N LEU A 57 -7.95 -14.05 0.65
CA LEU A 57 -9.13 -13.98 1.50
C LEU A 57 -10.31 -13.36 0.72
N ASP A 58 -11.47 -13.97 0.83
CA ASP A 58 -12.72 -13.44 0.26
C ASP A 58 -13.75 -13.33 1.38
N LEU A 59 -13.45 -12.43 2.31
CA LEU A 59 -14.31 -12.22 3.48
C LEU A 59 -15.54 -11.38 3.10
N PRO A 60 -16.68 -11.59 3.76
CA PRO A 60 -17.90 -10.83 3.50
C PRO A 60 -17.69 -9.32 3.57
N GLY A 61 -18.09 -8.60 2.51
CA GLY A 61 -17.94 -7.16 2.39
C GLY A 61 -16.50 -6.69 2.19
N SER A 62 -15.61 -7.55 1.64
CA SER A 62 -14.31 -7.12 1.12
C SER A 62 -14.48 -6.51 -0.26
N ASP A 63 -13.88 -5.35 -0.46
CA ASP A 63 -13.69 -4.66 -1.73
C ASP A 63 -12.47 -5.21 -2.50
N PHE A 64 -12.29 -4.73 -3.69
CA PHE A 64 -11.13 -5.06 -4.52
C PHE A 64 -10.16 -3.88 -4.52
N ASP A 65 -9.06 -4.03 -3.82
CA ASP A 65 -8.01 -3.01 -3.71
C ASP A 65 -6.99 -3.14 -4.85
N VAL A 66 -6.72 -2.05 -5.54
CA VAL A 66 -5.74 -1.98 -6.63
C VAL A 66 -4.78 -0.83 -6.41
N MET A 67 -3.49 -1.12 -6.47
CA MET A 67 -2.43 -0.11 -6.54
C MET A 67 -2.10 0.15 -8.01
N LEU A 68 -2.28 1.38 -8.45
CA LEU A 68 -1.87 1.85 -9.77
C LEU A 68 -0.59 2.67 -9.59
N ILE A 69 0.52 2.16 -10.12
CA ILE A 69 1.85 2.75 -9.91
C ILE A 69 2.25 3.46 -11.19
N ASN A 70 2.48 4.77 -11.10
CA ASN A 70 3.02 5.51 -12.23
C ASN A 70 4.49 5.12 -12.44
N GLU A 71 4.85 4.63 -13.64
CA GLU A 71 6.20 4.18 -13.97
C GLU A 71 7.10 5.32 -14.50
N ASP A 72 6.52 6.48 -14.86
CA ASP A 72 7.27 7.64 -15.37
C ASP A 72 7.78 8.55 -14.25
N ILE A 73 7.21 8.41 -13.05
CA ILE A 73 7.57 9.22 -11.89
C ILE A 73 8.39 8.39 -10.91
N HIS A 74 9.60 8.84 -10.64
CA HIS A 74 10.49 8.20 -9.68
C HIS A 74 10.76 9.11 -8.49
N VAL A 75 10.78 8.50 -7.31
CA VAL A 75 11.07 9.19 -6.05
C VAL A 75 12.40 8.67 -5.50
N TYR A 76 13.26 9.58 -5.05
CA TYR A 76 14.61 9.32 -4.55
C TYR A 76 14.85 9.97 -3.19
N GLU A 77 15.81 9.49 -2.43
CA GLU A 77 16.43 10.30 -1.36
C GLU A 77 17.35 11.38 -1.97
N LEU A 78 17.57 12.47 -1.25
CA LEU A 78 18.33 13.61 -1.78
C LEU A 78 19.75 13.22 -2.23
N ASN A 79 20.44 12.42 -1.43
CA ASN A 79 21.80 11.99 -1.76
C ASN A 79 21.85 11.10 -3.02
N ASP A 80 20.81 10.29 -3.24
CA ASP A 80 20.73 9.41 -4.39
C ASP A 80 20.49 10.18 -5.68
N ILE A 81 19.60 11.17 -5.68
CA ILE A 81 19.35 11.97 -6.87
C ILE A 81 20.58 12.76 -7.28
N LEU A 82 21.31 13.32 -6.32
CA LEU A 82 22.54 14.07 -6.59
C LEU A 82 23.63 13.19 -7.20
N SER A 83 23.76 11.94 -6.75
CA SER A 83 24.75 10.99 -7.26
C SER A 83 24.39 10.44 -8.64
N LYS A 84 23.09 10.35 -8.97
CA LYS A 84 22.55 9.72 -10.18
C LYS A 84 22.12 10.74 -11.25
N TYR A 85 22.26 12.05 -10.98
CA TYR A 85 21.71 13.13 -11.81
C TYR A 85 21.98 13.00 -13.30
N HIS A 86 23.20 12.62 -13.69
CA HIS A 86 23.59 12.45 -15.10
C HIS A 86 22.98 11.22 -15.78
N ASN A 87 22.35 10.31 -15.02
CA ASN A 87 21.79 9.04 -15.50
C ASN A 87 20.27 8.92 -15.22
N LEU A 88 19.59 10.01 -14.85
CA LEU A 88 18.15 9.99 -14.62
C LEU A 88 17.43 9.66 -15.93
N ARG A 89 16.76 8.51 -15.95
CA ARG A 89 16.05 7.99 -17.14
C ARG A 89 14.61 8.46 -17.24
N THR A 90 14.08 9.05 -16.15
CA THR A 90 12.69 9.44 -16.04
C THR A 90 12.53 10.95 -16.20
N ARG A 91 11.40 11.31 -16.80
CA ARG A 91 11.02 12.71 -17.05
C ARG A 91 10.69 13.43 -15.75
N TYR A 92 10.03 12.72 -14.83
CA TYR A 92 9.55 13.27 -13.57
C TYR A 92 10.31 12.69 -12.39
N ASN A 93 11.05 13.55 -11.70
CA ASN A 93 11.85 13.15 -10.56
C ASN A 93 11.44 13.94 -9.31
N LEU A 94 11.20 13.21 -8.22
CA LEU A 94 10.81 13.74 -6.93
C LEU A 94 11.84 13.37 -5.88
N VAL A 95 11.94 14.19 -4.85
CA VAL A 95 12.83 13.97 -3.71
C VAL A 95 12.01 13.84 -2.43
N LEU A 96 12.29 12.78 -1.65
CA LEU A 96 11.71 12.59 -0.33
C LEU A 96 12.17 13.71 0.62
N ASN A 97 11.22 14.26 1.37
CA ASN A 97 11.48 15.16 2.48
C ASN A 97 10.78 14.60 3.73
N LEU A 98 11.56 13.92 4.56
CA LEU A 98 11.09 13.27 5.79
C LEU A 98 11.16 14.20 7.01
N GLU A 99 11.98 15.26 6.96
CA GLU A 99 12.21 16.15 8.11
C GLU A 99 10.97 16.97 8.47
N ASN A 100 10.19 17.33 7.46
CA ASN A 100 9.00 18.18 7.61
C ASN A 100 7.68 17.40 7.51
N ALA A 101 7.72 16.08 7.69
CA ALA A 101 6.56 15.20 7.60
C ALA A 101 6.36 14.43 8.91
N MET A 102 5.12 14.01 9.16
CA MET A 102 4.80 13.14 10.29
C MET A 102 5.42 11.73 10.10
N PRO A 103 5.73 11.00 11.19
CA PRO A 103 6.23 9.63 11.10
C PRO A 103 5.37 8.73 10.20
N GLY A 104 5.99 8.02 9.25
CA GLY A 104 5.31 7.19 8.25
C GLY A 104 4.81 7.95 7.01
N PHE A 105 5.07 9.27 6.96
CA PHE A 105 4.76 10.14 5.83
C PHE A 105 6.01 10.82 5.29
N THR A 106 5.88 11.43 4.13
CA THR A 106 6.90 12.27 3.49
C THR A 106 6.24 13.39 2.70
N LEU A 107 6.92 14.52 2.56
CA LEU A 107 6.63 15.48 1.50
C LEU A 107 7.40 15.07 0.24
N LEU A 108 6.91 15.44 -0.92
CA LEU A 108 7.56 15.16 -2.20
C LEU A 108 7.99 16.47 -2.86
N ASN A 109 9.27 16.79 -2.74
CA ASN A 109 9.85 17.94 -3.41
C ASN A 109 10.02 17.66 -4.90
N ILE A 110 9.58 18.60 -5.74
CA ILE A 110 9.79 18.55 -7.18
C ILE A 110 11.17 19.03 -7.50
N TYR A 111 11.99 18.17 -8.11
CA TYR A 111 13.38 18.49 -8.45
C TYR A 111 13.50 19.41 -9.67
N ASP A 112 12.67 19.16 -10.71
CA ASP A 112 12.60 20.01 -11.92
C ASP A 112 11.15 20.28 -12.28
N VAL A 113 10.75 21.54 -12.19
CA VAL A 113 9.35 21.96 -12.37
C VAL A 113 8.91 22.12 -13.82
N ARG A 114 9.83 22.10 -14.78
CA ARG A 114 9.56 22.45 -16.20
C ARG A 114 8.56 21.52 -16.87
N GLU A 115 8.51 20.27 -16.40
CA GLU A 115 7.69 19.21 -17.01
C GLU A 115 6.37 18.97 -16.23
N TRP A 116 6.20 19.62 -15.09
CA TRP A 116 5.04 19.38 -14.22
C TRP A 116 3.88 20.33 -14.54
N ASP A 117 2.65 19.79 -14.49
CA ASP A 117 1.46 20.60 -14.53
C ASP A 117 1.36 21.46 -13.27
N ARG A 118 1.09 22.76 -13.48
CA ARG A 118 0.99 23.73 -12.39
C ARG A 118 -0.13 23.41 -11.39
N GLU A 119 -1.17 22.72 -11.81
CA GLU A 119 -2.28 22.32 -10.93
C GLU A 119 -1.88 21.25 -9.90
N LEU A 120 -0.85 20.48 -10.19
CA LEU A 120 -0.29 19.46 -9.30
C LEU A 120 0.69 20.04 -8.27
N ILE A 121 1.21 21.22 -8.55
CA ILE A 121 2.29 21.86 -7.79
C ILE A 121 1.73 22.72 -6.66
N PHE A 122 2.37 22.63 -5.51
CA PHE A 122 2.20 23.57 -4.40
C PHE A 122 3.53 24.24 -4.07
N ILE A 123 3.52 25.57 -3.97
CA ILE A 123 4.71 26.39 -3.71
C ILE A 123 4.50 27.13 -2.41
N ASN A 124 5.47 27.03 -1.50
CA ASN A 124 5.57 27.83 -0.29
C ASN A 124 7.02 28.21 0.00
N GLU A 125 7.29 28.79 1.18
CA GLU A 125 8.63 29.20 1.62
C GLU A 125 9.61 28.04 1.75
N ASP A 126 9.11 26.82 2.02
CA ASP A 126 9.92 25.60 2.22
C ASP A 126 10.26 24.89 0.91
N GLY A 127 9.62 25.24 -0.20
CA GLY A 127 9.92 24.64 -1.49
C GLY A 127 8.74 24.45 -2.43
N ILE A 128 8.94 23.53 -3.37
CA ILE A 128 7.98 23.16 -4.42
C ILE A 128 7.63 21.71 -4.24
N PHE A 129 6.36 21.43 -4.02
CA PHE A 129 5.87 20.11 -3.63
C PHE A 129 4.79 19.59 -4.56
N LEU A 130 4.73 18.26 -4.70
CA LEU A 130 3.62 17.56 -5.32
C LEU A 130 2.46 17.42 -4.32
N SER A 131 1.29 17.97 -4.64
CA SER A 131 0.11 17.87 -3.78
C SER A 131 -0.61 16.53 -3.94
N ASN A 132 -0.76 15.76 -2.86
CA ASN A 132 -1.53 14.53 -2.86
C ASN A 132 -3.01 14.76 -3.21
N LYS A 133 -3.56 15.91 -2.79
CA LYS A 133 -4.94 16.28 -3.06
C LYS A 133 -5.16 16.61 -4.53
N SER A 134 -4.25 17.37 -5.15
CA SER A 134 -4.31 17.67 -6.58
C SER A 134 -4.08 16.42 -7.41
N TRP A 135 -3.13 15.56 -7.01
CA TRP A 135 -2.87 14.27 -7.64
C TRP A 135 -4.10 13.36 -7.68
N LYS A 136 -4.78 13.16 -6.54
CA LYS A 136 -6.03 12.39 -6.50
C LYS A 136 -7.10 12.96 -7.43
N ARG A 137 -7.22 14.28 -7.49
CA ARG A 137 -8.20 14.94 -8.36
C ARG A 137 -7.88 14.73 -9.84
N GLU A 138 -6.61 14.81 -10.22
CA GLU A 138 -6.15 14.55 -11.58
C GLU A 138 -6.41 13.12 -12.02
N CYS A 139 -6.13 12.15 -11.14
CA CYS A 139 -6.38 10.73 -11.41
C CYS A 139 -7.86 10.34 -11.34
N SER A 140 -8.75 11.22 -10.84
CA SER A 140 -10.15 10.91 -10.61
C SER A 140 -10.95 10.87 -11.91
N ARG A 141 -11.76 9.83 -12.06
CA ARG A 141 -12.74 9.72 -13.13
C ARG A 141 -14.08 10.34 -12.72
N ARG A 142 -14.93 10.59 -13.71
CA ARG A 142 -16.31 11.02 -13.45
C ARG A 142 -17.02 9.97 -12.61
N ASN A 143 -17.57 10.36 -11.48
CA ASN A 143 -18.25 9.53 -10.47
C ASN A 143 -17.35 8.74 -9.51
N ASP A 144 -16.04 8.95 -9.50
CA ASP A 144 -15.20 8.41 -8.45
C ASP A 144 -15.45 9.14 -7.12
N VAL A 145 -15.43 8.38 -6.04
CA VAL A 145 -15.54 8.89 -4.67
C VAL A 145 -14.17 8.80 -4.00
N ILE A 146 -13.69 9.91 -3.45
CA ILE A 146 -12.41 9.92 -2.71
C ILE A 146 -12.64 9.26 -1.34
N ASN A 147 -11.97 8.13 -1.11
CA ASN A 147 -11.99 7.38 0.14
C ASN A 147 -10.55 7.19 0.66
N GLY A 148 -10.11 8.08 1.55
CA GLY A 148 -8.73 8.09 2.03
C GLY A 148 -7.71 8.22 0.88
N PRO A 149 -6.78 7.26 0.71
CA PRO A 149 -5.82 7.28 -0.40
C PRO A 149 -6.44 6.85 -1.74
N CYS A 150 -7.63 6.24 -1.71
CA CYS A 150 -8.22 5.56 -2.86
C CYS A 150 -9.27 6.43 -3.56
N LEU A 151 -9.46 6.13 -4.83
CA LEU A 151 -10.59 6.52 -5.65
C LEU A 151 -11.48 5.29 -5.81
N SER A 152 -12.61 5.29 -5.11
CA SER A 152 -13.60 4.22 -5.17
C SER A 152 -14.53 4.42 -6.37
N ASP A 153 -14.94 3.33 -7.00
CA ASP A 153 -16.01 3.39 -8.00
C ASP A 153 -17.35 3.75 -7.33
N ALA A 154 -18.34 4.13 -8.13
CA ALA A 154 -19.65 4.56 -7.63
C ALA A 154 -20.39 3.48 -6.80
N LEU A 155 -20.03 2.22 -6.96
CA LEU A 155 -20.61 1.08 -6.23
C LEU A 155 -19.81 0.72 -4.98
N GLY A 156 -18.61 1.30 -4.79
CA GLY A 156 -17.71 0.95 -3.70
C GLY A 156 -17.16 -0.48 -3.79
N THR A 157 -17.04 -1.02 -5.02
CA THR A 157 -16.58 -2.39 -5.25
C THR A 157 -15.08 -2.48 -5.56
N VAL A 158 -14.50 -1.39 -6.07
CA VAL A 158 -13.10 -1.29 -6.44
C VAL A 158 -12.50 -0.03 -5.87
N ASP A 159 -11.43 -0.18 -5.11
CA ASP A 159 -10.63 0.89 -4.54
C ASP A 159 -9.29 1.00 -5.27
N ARG A 160 -9.04 2.13 -5.94
CA ARG A 160 -7.84 2.40 -6.73
C ARG A 160 -6.96 3.43 -6.04
N ALA A 161 -5.76 3.03 -5.62
CA ALA A 161 -4.75 3.93 -5.08
C ALA A 161 -3.72 4.28 -6.16
N PHE A 162 -3.77 5.50 -6.67
CA PHE A 162 -2.83 6.03 -7.67
C PHE A 162 -1.53 6.45 -6.98
N SER A 163 -0.57 5.54 -6.96
CA SER A 163 0.63 5.59 -6.14
C SER A 163 1.87 5.93 -6.96
N LEU A 164 2.89 6.41 -6.28
CA LEU A 164 4.22 6.65 -6.86
C LEU A 164 5.21 5.62 -6.35
N LYS A 165 6.21 5.35 -7.17
CA LYS A 165 7.26 4.38 -6.86
C LYS A 165 8.41 5.07 -6.14
N TYR A 166 8.72 4.59 -4.94
CA TYR A 166 10.00 4.88 -4.31
C TYR A 166 11.03 3.83 -4.77
N VAL A 167 12.14 4.30 -5.30
CA VAL A 167 13.09 3.45 -6.04
C VAL A 167 13.89 2.53 -5.14
N GLU A 168 14.16 2.96 -3.92
CA GLU A 168 15.02 2.24 -2.98
C GLU A 168 14.24 1.88 -1.69
N TRP A 169 14.87 1.10 -0.82
CA TRP A 169 14.32 0.84 0.51
C TRP A 169 14.57 2.07 1.41
N PRO A 170 13.53 2.59 2.10
CA PRO A 170 13.68 3.81 2.90
C PRO A 170 14.77 3.66 3.97
N SER A 171 15.65 4.63 4.07
CA SER A 171 16.72 4.66 5.09
C SER A 171 16.15 4.55 6.51
N THR A 172 15.01 5.19 6.77
CA THR A 172 14.29 5.13 8.06
C THR A 172 13.75 3.74 8.40
N SER A 173 13.59 2.86 7.40
CA SER A 173 13.09 1.48 7.57
C SER A 173 14.20 0.43 7.56
N ARG A 174 15.46 0.85 7.56
CA ARG A 174 16.62 -0.06 7.52
C ARG A 174 16.68 -1.01 8.71
N GLN A 175 16.27 -0.54 9.89
CA GLN A 175 16.20 -1.36 11.10
C GLN A 175 15.33 -2.61 10.94
N TRP A 176 14.33 -2.60 10.04
CA TRP A 176 13.54 -3.78 9.76
C TRP A 176 14.37 -4.88 9.09
N ILE A 177 15.32 -4.51 8.22
CA ILE A 177 16.22 -5.45 7.53
C ILE A 177 17.15 -6.11 8.55
N ASP A 178 17.76 -5.30 9.39
CA ASP A 178 18.81 -5.72 10.34
C ASP A 178 18.24 -6.39 11.61
N ARG A 179 16.93 -6.46 11.74
CA ARG A 179 16.24 -6.99 12.93
C ARG A 179 16.57 -8.47 13.16
N PRO A 180 17.04 -8.86 14.35
CA PRO A 180 17.26 -10.27 14.69
C PRO A 180 15.97 -11.09 14.59
N ARG A 181 16.03 -12.27 13.97
CA ARG A 181 14.88 -13.16 13.74
C ARG A 181 15.13 -14.52 14.36
N PHE A 182 14.82 -14.64 15.64
CA PHE A 182 15.07 -15.86 16.41
C PHE A 182 14.33 -17.10 15.88
N CYS A 183 13.18 -16.90 15.23
CA CYS A 183 12.39 -17.99 14.64
C CYS A 183 12.72 -18.25 13.16
N GLY A 184 13.73 -17.56 12.57
CA GLY A 184 14.11 -17.71 11.17
C GLY A 184 13.07 -17.22 10.16
N TRP A 185 12.00 -16.53 10.60
CA TRP A 185 11.00 -15.94 9.71
C TRP A 185 10.99 -14.41 9.82
N PRO A 186 10.88 -13.69 8.70
CA PRO A 186 10.97 -14.14 7.30
C PRO A 186 12.38 -14.69 6.98
N PRO A 187 12.49 -15.70 6.09
CA PRO A 187 13.81 -16.20 5.68
C PRO A 187 14.58 -15.13 4.90
N GLU A 188 15.89 -15.20 4.92
CA GLU A 188 16.79 -14.20 4.31
C GLU A 188 16.51 -13.97 2.81
N SER A 189 16.20 -15.04 2.08
CA SER A 189 15.82 -14.97 0.65
C SER A 189 14.56 -14.11 0.44
N LEU A 190 13.57 -14.22 1.33
CA LEU A 190 12.36 -13.41 1.26
C LEU A 190 12.66 -11.94 1.61
N ILE A 191 13.48 -11.68 2.63
CA ILE A 191 13.92 -10.33 2.99
C ILE A 191 14.62 -9.67 1.79
N HIS A 192 15.53 -10.39 1.15
CA HIS A 192 16.24 -9.91 -0.03
C HIS A 192 15.29 -9.54 -1.18
N ASN A 193 14.27 -10.38 -1.44
CA ASN A 193 13.25 -10.09 -2.45
C ASN A 193 12.37 -8.89 -2.06
N ILE A 194 12.03 -8.76 -0.79
CA ILE A 194 11.25 -7.64 -0.26
C ILE A 194 12.02 -6.31 -0.44
N VAL A 195 13.29 -6.29 -0.07
CA VAL A 195 14.13 -5.07 -0.17
C VAL A 195 14.33 -4.64 -1.63
N ARG A 196 14.37 -5.60 -2.55
CA ARG A 196 14.35 -5.33 -4.00
C ARG A 196 12.98 -4.95 -4.54
N GLY A 197 11.95 -5.21 -3.75
CA GLY A 197 10.58 -4.88 -4.07
C GLY A 197 10.34 -3.37 -4.10
N ARG A 198 9.08 -3.02 -4.34
CA ARG A 198 8.66 -1.62 -4.44
C ARG A 198 8.09 -1.16 -3.11
N VAL A 199 8.58 -0.04 -2.61
CA VAL A 199 7.91 0.75 -1.60
C VAL A 199 7.10 1.82 -2.33
N LEU A 200 5.87 2.01 -1.92
CA LEU A 200 4.94 2.90 -2.60
C LEU A 200 4.67 4.14 -1.73
N LEU A 201 4.38 5.24 -2.41
CA LEU A 201 3.90 6.45 -1.79
C LEU A 201 2.46 6.64 -2.20
N VAL A 202 1.55 6.57 -1.24
CA VAL A 202 0.11 6.69 -1.50
C VAL A 202 -0.39 8.09 -1.13
N PRO A 203 -1.32 8.65 -1.92
CA PRO A 203 -1.72 10.05 -1.84
C PRO A 203 -2.69 10.31 -0.67
N ILE A 204 -2.20 10.20 0.55
CA ILE A 204 -2.92 10.56 1.78
C ILE A 204 -1.94 11.14 2.77
N GLY A 205 -2.31 12.23 3.44
CA GLY A 205 -1.53 12.83 4.51
C GLY A 205 -1.96 12.38 5.90
N SER A 206 -1.19 12.77 6.90
CA SER A 206 -1.55 12.63 8.30
C SER A 206 -2.79 13.47 8.63
N LYS A 207 -3.56 13.03 9.60
CA LYS A 207 -4.72 13.78 10.11
C LYS A 207 -4.24 14.81 11.12
N SER A 208 -4.65 16.06 10.93
CA SER A 208 -4.50 17.11 11.93
C SER A 208 -5.59 17.01 13.01
N ASP A 209 -5.46 17.81 14.08
CA ASP A 209 -6.49 17.93 15.14
C ASP A 209 -7.88 18.29 14.58
N SER A 210 -7.94 18.95 13.41
CA SER A 210 -9.19 19.23 12.69
C SER A 210 -9.72 18.05 11.86
N GLN A 211 -9.12 16.86 11.97
CA GLN A 211 -9.42 15.65 11.19
C GLN A 211 -9.28 15.81 9.67
N LYS A 212 -8.64 16.87 9.20
CA LYS A 212 -8.34 17.07 7.78
C LYS A 212 -6.98 16.49 7.45
N ASP A 213 -6.92 15.73 6.35
CA ASP A 213 -5.66 15.20 5.83
C ASP A 213 -4.75 16.34 5.36
N ASN A 214 -3.46 16.24 5.66
CA ASN A 214 -2.45 17.15 5.13
C ASN A 214 -2.34 16.98 3.60
N PRO A 215 -2.59 18.03 2.79
CA PRO A 215 -2.65 17.91 1.33
C PRO A 215 -1.28 17.70 0.66
N LEU A 216 -0.18 17.82 1.40
CA LEU A 216 1.18 17.73 0.86
C LEU A 216 1.89 16.43 1.26
N GLU A 217 1.46 15.80 2.35
CA GLU A 217 2.08 14.55 2.81
C GLU A 217 1.62 13.35 1.99
N TRP A 218 2.53 12.41 1.83
CA TRP A 218 2.31 11.12 1.18
C TRP A 218 2.67 10.00 2.14
N ARG A 219 1.78 9.04 2.32
CA ARG A 219 2.05 7.91 3.22
C ARG A 219 2.99 6.92 2.56
N ILE A 220 4.04 6.54 3.28
CA ILE A 220 4.94 5.45 2.89
C ILE A 220 4.18 4.13 3.08
N SER A 221 3.99 3.38 2.01
CA SER A 221 3.21 2.14 1.99
C SER A 221 4.08 0.93 1.66
N PHE A 222 4.00 -0.06 2.51
CA PHE A 222 4.64 -1.36 2.36
C PHE A 222 3.67 -2.44 1.85
N SER A 223 2.56 -2.08 1.21
CA SER A 223 1.51 -2.99 0.78
C SER A 223 2.03 -4.16 -0.10
N VAL A 224 3.01 -3.90 -0.97
CA VAL A 224 3.67 -4.95 -1.76
C VAL A 224 4.46 -5.90 -0.86
N THR A 225 5.22 -5.36 0.09
CA THR A 225 5.96 -6.11 1.10
C THR A 225 5.03 -6.96 1.96
N GLU A 226 3.94 -6.37 2.43
CA GLU A 226 2.90 -7.06 3.22
C GLU A 226 2.32 -8.24 2.45
N LYS A 227 1.95 -8.06 1.18
CA LYS A 227 1.49 -9.13 0.30
C LYS A 227 2.51 -10.26 0.20
N MET A 228 3.80 -9.95 0.01
CA MET A 228 4.88 -10.96 -0.07
C MET A 228 5.04 -11.72 1.25
N LEU A 229 4.97 -11.05 2.40
CA LEU A 229 5.02 -11.66 3.72
C LEU A 229 3.83 -12.61 3.94
N ILE A 230 2.62 -12.15 3.65
CA ILE A 230 1.38 -12.92 3.80
C ILE A 230 1.39 -14.14 2.86
N TYR A 231 1.95 -14.03 1.67
CA TYR A 231 2.10 -15.16 0.75
C TYR A 231 3.04 -16.25 1.28
N SER A 232 3.97 -15.91 2.17
CA SER A 232 4.89 -16.87 2.81
C SER A 232 4.26 -17.59 4.01
N TRP A 233 3.07 -17.22 4.45
CA TRP A 233 2.40 -17.83 5.60
C TRP A 233 1.84 -19.20 5.29
N THR A 234 1.83 -20.06 6.30
CA THR A 234 1.12 -21.33 6.28
C THR A 234 -0.39 -21.10 6.26
N HIS A 235 -1.16 -22.10 5.84
CA HIS A 235 -2.62 -21.99 5.82
C HIS A 235 -3.19 -21.70 7.22
N SER A 236 -2.65 -22.31 8.27
CA SER A 236 -3.08 -22.02 9.65
C SER A 236 -2.86 -20.56 10.04
N GLN A 237 -1.76 -19.94 9.62
CA GLN A 237 -1.51 -18.52 9.85
C GLN A 237 -2.51 -17.63 9.09
N ILE A 238 -2.86 -17.99 7.86
CA ILE A 238 -3.91 -17.31 7.09
C ILE A 238 -5.26 -17.41 7.78
N ILE A 239 -5.62 -18.57 8.32
CA ILE A 239 -6.86 -18.74 9.10
C ILE A 239 -6.86 -17.85 10.36
N CYS A 240 -5.77 -17.81 11.10
CA CYS A 240 -5.63 -16.93 12.27
C CYS A 240 -5.77 -15.45 11.88
N TYR A 241 -5.14 -15.05 10.79
CA TYR A 241 -5.22 -13.68 10.27
C TYR A 241 -6.64 -13.31 9.86
N ALA A 242 -7.34 -14.19 9.15
CA ALA A 242 -8.73 -13.99 8.78
C ALA A 242 -9.64 -13.86 10.01
N LEU A 243 -9.42 -14.70 11.02
CA LEU A 243 -10.16 -14.63 12.28
C LEU A 243 -9.93 -13.29 12.99
N LEU A 244 -8.68 -12.82 13.05
CA LEU A 244 -8.36 -11.50 13.64
C LEU A 244 -9.01 -10.36 12.85
N LYS A 245 -9.03 -10.40 11.51
CA LYS A 245 -9.75 -9.42 10.69
C LYS A 245 -11.26 -9.41 10.98
N LEU A 246 -11.87 -10.59 11.12
CA LEU A 246 -13.30 -10.69 11.48
C LEU A 246 -13.58 -10.14 12.88
N LEU A 247 -12.76 -10.49 13.86
CA LEU A 247 -12.90 -9.95 15.22
C LEU A 247 -12.75 -8.44 15.23
N LEU A 248 -11.77 -7.89 14.53
CA LEU A 248 -11.59 -6.44 14.40
C LEU A 248 -12.83 -5.77 13.78
N LYS A 249 -13.37 -6.35 12.70
CA LYS A 249 -14.51 -5.77 11.97
C LYS A 249 -15.81 -5.91 12.75
N GLU A 250 -16.11 -7.10 13.28
CA GLU A 250 -17.43 -7.42 13.84
C GLU A 250 -17.56 -7.10 15.32
N VAL A 251 -16.45 -7.13 16.06
CA VAL A 251 -16.47 -6.93 17.52
C VAL A 251 -15.87 -5.58 17.88
N ILE A 252 -14.64 -5.30 17.43
CA ILE A 252 -13.90 -4.13 17.91
C ILE A 252 -14.46 -2.85 17.29
N LYS A 253 -14.60 -2.77 15.98
CA LYS A 253 -15.11 -1.55 15.31
C LYS A 253 -16.57 -1.22 15.60
N LYS A 254 -17.38 -2.22 15.99
CA LYS A 254 -18.78 -1.98 16.39
C LYS A 254 -18.91 -1.51 17.85
N ASN A 255 -17.84 -1.54 18.62
CA ASN A 255 -17.85 -1.15 20.02
C ASN A 255 -17.19 0.23 20.18
N GLU A 256 -18.01 1.29 20.22
CA GLU A 256 -17.56 2.69 20.32
C GLU A 256 -16.61 2.98 21.50
N ASN A 257 -16.61 2.15 22.55
CA ASN A 257 -15.71 2.29 23.68
C ASN A 257 -14.30 1.78 23.40
N ILE A 258 -14.11 0.94 22.37
CA ILE A 258 -12.82 0.35 22.02
C ILE A 258 -12.12 1.21 20.95
N ASP A 259 -12.86 1.91 20.10
CA ASP A 259 -12.27 2.83 19.10
C ASP A 259 -11.37 3.90 19.74
N LYS A 260 -11.70 4.32 20.96
CA LYS A 260 -10.88 5.29 21.73
C LYS A 260 -9.53 4.73 22.20
N LEU A 261 -9.37 3.40 22.27
CA LEU A 261 -8.12 2.76 22.68
C LEU A 261 -7.11 2.61 21.55
N PHE A 262 -7.55 2.67 20.29
CA PHE A 262 -6.68 2.51 19.11
C PHE A 262 -6.39 3.82 18.38
N CYS A 263 -7.01 4.93 18.81
CA CYS A 263 -6.83 6.27 18.22
C CYS A 263 -5.98 7.21 19.09
N SER A 264 -5.39 6.69 20.19
CA SER A 264 -4.48 7.46 21.06
C SER A 264 -3.01 7.27 20.70
#